data_9136d6244ebf5f17a0e810a617ec80f2
#
_entry.id   9136d6244ebf5f17a0e810a617ec80f2
#
_cell.length_a   1.000
_cell.length_b   1.000
_cell.length_c   1.000
_cell.angle_alpha   90.00
_cell.angle_beta   90.00
_cell.angle_gamma   90.00
#
_symmetry.space_group_name_H-M   'P 1'
#
loop_
_entity.id
_entity.type
_entity.pdbx_description
1 polymer ?
#
loop_
_entity_poly.entity_id
_entity_poly.type
_entity_poly.pdbx_seq_one_letter_code
_entity_poly.pdbx_strand_id
1 'polypeptide(L)'
;KKILKIRNPQSIRPWQHVLDPLTGYLKLIEKNYKNNSMKVDCSWNFGPNMSSYVDVQNLVNRSQQISSLKFKFRLSSSNNYKETKILGLDSSKSKKYLGWKPNLNINQSIAYTFKWYENFESKQISNYDFTVNQICEYFNLVRI
;
A
#
# COMPACT_ATOMS: atom_id res chain seq x y z
N LYS A 1 -16.41 -18.51 -10.05
CA LYS A 1 -15.51 -17.53 -9.35
C LYS A 1 -14.71 -18.29 -8.29
N LYS A 2 -13.38 -18.11 -8.25
CA LYS A 2 -12.51 -18.71 -7.22
C LYS A 2 -12.83 -18.11 -5.85
N ILE A 3 -12.84 -18.94 -4.81
CA ILE A 3 -13.01 -18.49 -3.42
C ILE A 3 -11.62 -18.18 -2.86
N LEU A 4 -11.46 -16.96 -2.32
CA LEU A 4 -10.24 -16.56 -1.63
C LEU A 4 -10.11 -17.32 -0.31
N LYS A 5 -9.00 -18.03 -0.10
CA LYS A 5 -8.70 -18.71 1.17
C LYS A 5 -7.80 -17.81 2.02
N ILE A 6 -8.27 -17.45 3.22
CA ILE A 6 -7.53 -16.66 4.19
C ILE A 6 -6.98 -17.57 5.27
N ARG A 7 -5.66 -17.68 5.39
CA ARG A 7 -4.99 -18.59 6.35
C ARG A 7 -4.90 -17.99 7.75
N ASN A 8 -4.46 -16.76 7.86
CA ASN A 8 -4.19 -16.08 9.14
C ASN A 8 -4.98 -14.77 9.22
N PRO A 9 -6.30 -14.83 9.48
CA PRO A 9 -7.17 -13.65 9.43
C PRO A 9 -6.82 -12.58 10.46
N GLN A 10 -6.22 -12.98 11.60
CA GLN A 10 -5.86 -12.08 12.70
C GLN A 10 -4.43 -11.51 12.58
N SER A 11 -3.69 -11.84 11.53
CA SER A 11 -2.36 -11.29 11.31
C SER A 11 -2.43 -9.81 10.91
N ILE A 12 -1.78 -8.95 11.69
CA ILE A 12 -1.73 -7.50 11.45
C ILE A 12 -0.54 -7.19 10.55
N ARG A 13 -0.78 -6.37 9.51
CA ARG A 13 0.23 -5.98 8.53
C ARG A 13 0.16 -4.49 8.23
N PRO A 14 1.28 -3.87 7.81
CA PRO A 14 1.36 -2.46 7.45
C PRO A 14 0.86 -2.25 6.02
N TRP A 15 -0.46 -2.20 5.84
CA TRP A 15 -1.07 -2.07 4.52
C TRP A 15 -0.91 -0.65 3.97
N GLN A 16 -0.43 -0.54 2.73
CA GLN A 16 -0.29 0.73 2.04
C GLN A 16 -0.39 0.56 0.52
N HIS A 17 -0.76 1.62 -0.18
CA HIS A 17 -0.73 1.66 -1.62
C HIS A 17 0.70 1.87 -2.13
N VAL A 18 1.03 1.29 -3.28
CA VAL A 18 2.39 1.31 -3.85
C VAL A 18 2.92 2.73 -4.12
N LEU A 19 2.07 3.69 -4.41
CA LEU A 19 2.47 5.08 -4.67
C LEU A 19 3.10 5.75 -3.43
N ASP A 20 2.69 5.38 -2.21
CA ASP A 20 3.29 5.93 -1.00
C ASP A 20 4.79 5.62 -0.88
N PRO A 21 5.24 4.34 -0.86
CA PRO A 21 6.67 4.06 -0.76
C PRO A 21 7.46 4.53 -2.00
N LEU A 22 6.85 4.54 -3.20
CA LEU A 22 7.51 5.08 -4.40
C LEU A 22 7.86 6.57 -4.27
N THR A 23 6.99 7.38 -3.66
CA THR A 23 7.34 8.79 -3.36
C THR A 23 8.51 8.90 -2.38
N GLY A 24 8.63 7.94 -1.46
CA GLY A 24 9.78 7.85 -0.56
C GLY A 24 11.08 7.59 -1.30
N TYR A 25 11.06 6.68 -2.29
CA TYR A 25 12.23 6.42 -3.14
C TYR A 25 12.62 7.64 -3.97
N LEU A 26 11.64 8.35 -4.55
CA LEU A 26 11.91 9.57 -5.31
C LEU A 26 12.55 10.66 -4.42
N LYS A 27 12.03 10.88 -3.22
CA LYS A 27 12.63 11.82 -2.25
C LYS A 27 14.04 11.42 -1.84
N LEU A 28 14.31 10.14 -1.70
CA LEU A 28 15.65 9.64 -1.37
C LEU A 28 16.63 9.91 -2.52
N ILE A 29 16.21 9.65 -3.76
CA ILE A 29 17.02 9.93 -4.96
C ILE A 29 17.29 11.45 -5.08
N GLU A 30 16.25 12.27 -4.94
CA GLU A 30 16.37 13.73 -4.99
C GLU A 30 17.36 14.26 -3.96
N LYS A 31 17.26 13.79 -2.72
CA LYS A 31 18.16 14.20 -1.64
C LYS A 31 19.61 13.81 -1.92
N ASN A 32 19.83 12.58 -2.40
CA ASN A 32 21.18 12.11 -2.72
C ASN A 32 21.78 12.91 -3.89
N TYR A 33 20.98 13.23 -4.90
CA TYR A 33 21.41 14.03 -6.05
C TYR A 33 21.82 15.45 -5.64
N LYS A 34 21.01 16.13 -4.80
CA LYS A 34 21.28 17.49 -4.33
C LYS A 34 22.53 17.57 -3.45
N ASN A 35 22.81 16.55 -2.65
CA ASN A 35 23.92 16.60 -1.67
C ASN A 35 25.26 16.11 -2.21
N ASN A 36 25.34 15.64 -3.46
CA ASN A 36 26.54 15.11 -4.12
C ASN A 36 27.34 14.08 -3.27
N SER A 37 26.72 13.51 -2.24
CA SER A 37 27.33 12.58 -1.29
C SER A 37 26.52 11.29 -1.26
N MET A 38 26.71 10.45 -2.29
CA MET A 38 26.19 9.10 -2.28
C MET A 38 26.96 8.20 -1.29
N LYS A 39 26.81 8.45 0.01
CA LYS A 39 26.99 7.39 1.00
C LYS A 39 25.64 6.67 1.14
N VAL A 40 25.37 5.76 0.20
CA VAL A 40 24.14 4.96 0.15
C VAL A 40 24.17 3.80 1.16
N ASP A 41 24.91 3.92 2.22
CA ASP A 41 25.05 2.87 3.24
C ASP A 41 23.90 2.81 4.26
N CYS A 42 22.75 3.37 3.92
CA CYS A 42 21.65 3.45 4.88
C CYS A 42 20.40 2.77 4.35
N SER A 43 19.94 1.76 5.04
CA SER A 43 18.60 1.20 4.85
C SER A 43 17.52 2.21 5.27
N TRP A 44 16.42 2.24 4.51
CA TRP A 44 15.27 3.11 4.73
C TRP A 44 13.98 2.31 4.70
N ASN A 45 13.09 2.58 5.64
CA ASN A 45 11.75 2.02 5.65
C ASN A 45 10.74 3.10 5.29
N PHE A 46 9.77 2.72 4.45
CA PHE A 46 8.64 3.55 4.03
C PHE A 46 7.35 2.79 4.36
N GLY A 47 6.86 2.95 5.57
CA GLY A 47 5.68 2.25 6.07
C GLY A 47 4.49 3.19 6.31
N PRO A 48 3.28 2.66 6.35
CA PRO A 48 2.06 3.45 6.52
C PRO A 48 1.93 4.03 7.93
N ASN A 49 0.93 4.89 8.12
CA ASN A 49 0.55 5.33 9.46
C ASN A 49 -0.04 4.18 10.27
N MET A 50 0.02 4.27 11.61
CA MET A 50 -0.49 3.23 12.52
C MET A 50 -1.96 2.87 12.28
N SER A 51 -2.78 3.80 11.81
CA SER A 51 -4.18 3.56 11.46
C SER A 51 -4.39 2.58 10.30
N SER A 52 -3.34 2.32 9.52
CA SER A 52 -3.33 1.33 8.44
C SER A 52 -2.82 -0.07 8.85
N TYR A 53 -2.51 -0.24 10.14
CA TYR A 53 -2.15 -1.54 10.72
C TYR A 53 -3.43 -2.27 11.12
N VAL A 54 -3.99 -2.98 10.17
CA VAL A 54 -5.21 -3.79 10.40
C VAL A 54 -4.93 -5.26 10.11
N ASP A 55 -5.72 -6.13 10.73
CA ASP A 55 -5.66 -7.56 10.43
C ASP A 55 -6.20 -7.87 9.03
N VAL A 56 -5.85 -9.05 8.52
CA VAL A 56 -6.22 -9.49 7.18
C VAL A 56 -7.74 -9.57 7.01
N GLN A 57 -8.48 -10.00 8.04
CA GLN A 57 -9.94 -10.08 7.97
C GLN A 57 -10.57 -8.70 7.83
N ASN A 58 -10.08 -7.73 8.59
CA ASN A 58 -10.55 -6.35 8.52
C ASN A 58 -10.26 -5.75 7.14
N LEU A 59 -9.04 -5.98 6.59
CA LEU A 59 -8.70 -5.55 5.23
C LEU A 59 -9.69 -6.11 4.20
N VAL A 60 -9.98 -7.41 4.27
CA VAL A 60 -10.90 -8.08 3.33
C VAL A 60 -12.33 -7.54 3.46
N ASN A 61 -12.81 -7.33 4.68
CA ASN A 61 -14.15 -6.76 4.92
C ASN A 61 -14.26 -5.34 4.34
N ARG A 62 -13.26 -4.47 4.59
CA ARG A 62 -13.21 -3.13 4.01
C ARG A 62 -13.15 -3.17 2.48
N SER A 63 -12.36 -4.09 1.92
CA SER A 63 -12.26 -4.28 0.48
C SER A 63 -13.60 -4.64 -0.16
N GLN A 64 -14.40 -5.50 0.48
CA GLN A 64 -15.75 -5.83 0.01
C GLN A 64 -16.74 -4.66 0.09
N GLN A 65 -16.54 -3.75 1.03
CA GLN A 65 -17.38 -2.55 1.17
C GLN A 65 -17.02 -1.48 0.14
N ILE A 66 -15.72 -1.30 -0.13
CA ILE A 66 -15.21 -0.21 -0.98
C ILE A 66 -15.25 -0.60 -2.47
N SER A 67 -14.93 -1.85 -2.80
CA SER A 67 -14.84 -2.32 -4.19
C SER A 67 -16.20 -2.65 -4.79
N SER A 68 -16.39 -2.36 -6.07
CA SER A 68 -17.50 -2.90 -6.87
C SER A 68 -17.29 -4.37 -7.23
N LEU A 69 -16.05 -4.86 -7.24
CA LEU A 69 -15.72 -6.25 -7.52
C LEU A 69 -16.16 -7.17 -6.38
N LYS A 70 -17.15 -7.99 -6.65
CA LYS A 70 -17.67 -8.95 -5.65
C LYS A 70 -16.83 -10.22 -5.66
N PHE A 71 -16.27 -10.57 -4.52
CA PHE A 71 -15.53 -11.82 -4.30
C PHE A 71 -16.01 -12.55 -3.04
N LYS A 72 -15.83 -13.87 -3.04
CA LYS A 72 -16.14 -14.71 -1.87
C LYS A 72 -14.84 -15.12 -1.20
N PHE A 73 -14.84 -15.19 0.11
CA PHE A 73 -13.70 -15.69 0.87
C PHE A 73 -14.16 -16.69 1.93
N ARG A 74 -13.24 -17.53 2.38
CA ARG A 74 -13.40 -18.40 3.53
C ARG A 74 -12.14 -18.38 4.38
N LEU A 75 -12.34 -18.51 5.68
CA LEU A 75 -11.24 -18.70 6.61
C LEU A 75 -10.76 -20.14 6.51
N SER A 76 -9.44 -20.35 6.49
CA SER A 76 -8.84 -21.67 6.52
C SER A 76 -8.37 -21.98 7.93
N SER A 77 -8.71 -23.15 8.44
CA SER A 77 -8.26 -23.62 9.75
C SER A 77 -6.87 -24.26 9.76
N SER A 78 -6.19 -24.39 8.62
CA SER A 78 -4.88 -25.05 8.54
C SER A 78 -3.76 -24.07 8.94
N ASN A 79 -3.38 -24.11 10.19
CA ASN A 79 -2.24 -23.38 10.76
C ASN A 79 -0.98 -24.26 10.81
N ASN A 80 -0.43 -24.66 9.67
CA ASN A 80 0.84 -25.41 9.64
C ASN A 80 2.07 -24.51 9.77
N TYR A 81 1.91 -23.17 9.72
CA TYR A 81 3.01 -22.21 9.82
C TYR A 81 2.72 -21.17 10.90
N LYS A 82 3.68 -21.00 11.83
CA LYS A 82 3.65 -19.90 12.81
C LYS A 82 4.03 -18.60 12.08
N GLU A 83 3.06 -17.78 11.73
CA GLU A 83 3.32 -16.43 11.27
C GLU A 83 3.37 -15.46 12.46
N THR A 84 4.26 -14.48 12.37
CA THR A 84 4.29 -13.37 13.34
C THR A 84 2.93 -12.66 13.35
N LYS A 85 2.35 -12.52 14.53
CA LYS A 85 1.02 -11.91 14.71
C LYS A 85 0.99 -10.45 14.22
N ILE A 86 2.04 -9.70 14.53
CA ILE A 86 2.17 -8.29 14.13
C ILE A 86 3.51 -8.12 13.41
N LEU A 87 3.45 -7.58 12.20
CA LEU A 87 4.61 -7.09 11.47
C LEU A 87 4.49 -5.59 11.33
N GLY A 88 5.50 -4.85 11.79
CA GLY A 88 5.55 -3.40 11.71
C GLY A 88 6.79 -2.89 10.97
N LEU A 89 6.72 -1.68 10.44
CA LEU A 89 7.83 -0.96 9.84
C LEU A 89 8.04 0.35 10.61
N ASP A 90 9.23 0.55 11.13
CA ASP A 90 9.61 1.85 11.69
C ASP A 90 10.09 2.78 10.57
N SER A 91 9.29 3.80 10.27
CA SER A 91 9.56 4.83 9.26
C SER A 91 10.05 6.15 9.87
N SER A 92 10.44 6.18 11.14
CA SER A 92 10.88 7.39 11.85
C SER A 92 12.06 8.05 11.15
N LYS A 93 13.00 7.26 10.62
CA LYS A 93 14.15 7.75 9.85
C LYS A 93 13.69 8.49 8.58
N SER A 94 12.80 7.91 7.80
CA SER A 94 12.27 8.51 6.56
C SER A 94 11.49 9.79 6.85
N LYS A 95 10.70 9.80 7.91
CA LYS A 95 9.97 11.00 8.36
C LYS A 95 10.93 12.11 8.77
N LYS A 96 11.92 11.81 9.60
CA LYS A 96 12.86 12.80 10.16
C LYS A 96 13.80 13.38 9.12
N TYR A 97 14.40 12.52 8.29
CA TYR A 97 15.50 12.94 7.42
C TYR A 97 15.12 13.22 5.98
N LEU A 98 13.99 12.68 5.48
CA LEU A 98 13.47 12.94 4.13
C LEU A 98 12.20 13.79 4.15
N GLY A 99 11.62 14.09 5.32
CA GLY A 99 10.30 14.72 5.39
C GLY A 99 9.21 13.88 4.72
N TRP A 100 9.47 12.57 4.55
CA TRP A 100 8.50 11.67 3.91
C TRP A 100 7.43 11.23 4.91
N LYS A 101 6.21 11.15 4.43
CA LYS A 101 5.08 10.57 5.16
C LYS A 101 4.14 9.89 4.15
N PRO A 102 3.46 8.80 4.55
CA PRO A 102 2.41 8.22 3.70
C PRO A 102 1.25 9.21 3.58
N ASN A 103 0.65 9.29 2.39
CA ASN A 103 -0.39 10.25 2.06
C ASN A 103 -1.78 9.62 2.04
N LEU A 104 -1.86 8.32 1.77
CA LEU A 104 -3.12 7.59 1.72
C LEU A 104 -3.39 6.87 3.05
N ASN A 105 -4.62 6.98 3.55
CA ASN A 105 -5.09 6.10 4.61
C ASN A 105 -5.48 4.72 4.04
N ILE A 106 -5.82 3.77 4.91
CA ILE A 106 -6.14 2.40 4.50
C ILE A 106 -7.32 2.33 3.51
N ASN A 107 -8.38 3.12 3.71
CA ASN A 107 -9.54 3.08 2.83
C ASN A 107 -9.21 3.68 1.45
N GLN A 108 -8.43 4.75 1.41
CA GLN A 108 -7.92 5.31 0.15
C GLN A 108 -6.99 4.33 -0.58
N SER A 109 -6.09 3.67 0.15
CA SER A 109 -5.20 2.65 -0.41
C SER A 109 -5.97 1.49 -1.04
N ILE A 110 -7.03 1.02 -0.38
CA ILE A 110 -7.93 -0.01 -0.91
C ILE A 110 -8.64 0.52 -2.16
N ALA A 111 -9.23 1.72 -2.09
CA ALA A 111 -9.96 2.31 -3.20
C ALA A 111 -9.08 2.48 -4.45
N TYR A 112 -7.87 3.02 -4.30
CA TYR A 112 -6.91 3.16 -5.41
C TYR A 112 -6.57 1.81 -6.03
N THR A 113 -6.28 0.80 -5.21
CA THR A 113 -5.97 -0.55 -5.68
C THR A 113 -7.14 -1.16 -6.45
N PHE A 114 -8.36 -1.12 -5.88
CA PHE A 114 -9.51 -1.75 -6.54
C PHE A 114 -9.97 -1.00 -7.79
N LYS A 115 -9.92 0.33 -7.83
CA LYS A 115 -10.20 1.11 -9.04
C LYS A 115 -9.32 0.67 -10.22
N TRP A 116 -8.03 0.37 -9.96
CA TRP A 116 -7.13 -0.12 -10.99
C TRP A 116 -7.58 -1.50 -11.51
N TYR A 117 -7.92 -2.44 -10.62
CA TYR A 117 -8.41 -3.75 -11.03
C TYR A 117 -9.79 -3.70 -11.71
N GLU A 118 -10.66 -2.78 -11.31
CA GLU A 118 -11.96 -2.55 -11.95
C GLU A 118 -11.78 -2.05 -13.39
N ASN A 119 -10.84 -1.14 -13.64
CA ASN A 119 -10.49 -0.74 -15.01
C ASN A 119 -9.89 -1.91 -15.80
N PHE A 120 -9.01 -2.70 -15.17
CA PHE A 120 -8.39 -3.88 -15.80
C PHE A 120 -9.44 -4.90 -16.27
N GLU A 121 -10.47 -5.15 -15.46
CA GLU A 121 -11.57 -6.07 -15.78
C GLU A 121 -12.53 -5.46 -16.86
N SER A 122 -12.87 -4.19 -16.72
CA SER A 122 -13.83 -3.51 -17.61
C SER A 122 -13.23 -3.04 -18.93
N LYS A 123 -11.90 -2.86 -18.98
CA LYS A 123 -11.15 -2.37 -20.15
C LYS A 123 -11.69 -1.05 -20.72
N GLN A 124 -12.20 -0.17 -19.86
CA GLN A 124 -12.77 1.12 -20.30
C GLN A 124 -11.72 2.03 -20.92
N ILE A 125 -10.54 2.08 -20.32
CA ILE A 125 -9.38 2.78 -20.87
C ILE A 125 -8.16 1.86 -20.77
N SER A 126 -7.07 2.19 -21.49
CA SER A 126 -5.85 1.39 -21.41
C SER A 126 -5.32 1.37 -19.99
N ASN A 127 -4.73 0.26 -19.57
CA ASN A 127 -4.12 0.16 -18.24
C ASN A 127 -2.99 1.17 -18.04
N TYR A 128 -2.29 1.53 -19.11
CA TYR A 128 -1.27 2.56 -19.09
C TYR A 128 -1.88 3.93 -18.76
N ASP A 129 -2.89 4.36 -19.52
CA ASP A 129 -3.54 5.67 -19.32
C ASP A 129 -4.21 5.75 -17.94
N PHE A 130 -4.86 4.66 -17.50
CA PHE A 130 -5.43 4.60 -16.16
C PHE A 130 -4.37 4.77 -15.10
N THR A 131 -3.23 4.10 -15.24
CA THR A 131 -2.11 4.20 -14.30
C THR A 131 -1.54 5.61 -14.26
N VAL A 132 -1.33 6.23 -15.43
CA VAL A 132 -0.86 7.63 -15.53
C VAL A 132 -1.84 8.58 -14.85
N ASN A 133 -3.14 8.45 -15.14
CA ASN A 133 -4.18 9.28 -14.51
C ASN A 133 -4.19 9.10 -12.98
N GLN A 134 -4.06 7.87 -12.49
CA GLN A 134 -4.01 7.58 -11.06
C GLN A 134 -2.76 8.17 -10.38
N ILE A 135 -1.62 8.15 -11.06
CA ILE A 135 -0.39 8.81 -10.61
C ILE A 135 -0.61 10.33 -10.53
N CYS A 136 -1.16 10.95 -11.58
CA CYS A 136 -1.44 12.38 -11.59
C CYS A 136 -2.43 12.77 -10.48
N GLU A 137 -3.51 12.02 -10.29
CA GLU A 137 -4.47 12.22 -9.19
C GLU A 137 -3.77 12.15 -7.83
N TYR A 138 -2.93 11.14 -7.62
CA TYR A 138 -2.18 10.98 -6.37
C TYR A 138 -1.26 12.19 -6.11
N PHE A 139 -0.52 12.67 -7.10
CA PHE A 139 0.37 13.82 -6.94
C PHE A 139 -0.40 15.13 -6.70
N ASN A 140 -1.58 15.30 -7.28
CA ASN A 140 -2.46 16.43 -6.98
C ASN A 140 -2.96 16.43 -5.53
N LEU A 141 -3.21 15.25 -4.95
CA LEU A 141 -3.56 15.11 -3.53
C LEU A 141 -2.41 15.48 -2.60
N VAL A 142 -1.18 15.27 -3.03
CA VAL A 142 0.03 15.36 -2.18
C VAL A 142 0.60 16.79 -2.15
N ARG A 143 0.26 17.67 -3.10
CA ARG A 143 0.85 19.02 -3.28
C ARG A 143 2.34 19.00 -2.97
N ILE A 144 3.12 18.50 -3.93
CA ILE A 144 4.59 18.55 -3.87
C ILE A 144 5.04 19.95 -4.27
#